data_5b8508f6a58d4e288672dc43349333bd
#
_entry.id   5b8508f6a58d4e288672dc43349333bd
#
_cell.length_a   1.000
_cell.length_b   1.000
_cell.length_c   1.000
_cell.angle_alpha   90.00
_cell.angle_beta   90.00
_cell.angle_gamma   90.00
#
_symmetry.space_group_name_H-M   'P 1'
#
loop_
_entity.id
_entity.type
_entity.pdbx_description
1 polymer ?
#
loop_
_entity_poly.entity_id
_entity_poly.type
_entity_poly.pdbx_seq_one_letter_code
_entity_poly.pdbx_strand_id
1 'polypeptide(L)'
;VTRRAPYAQAAKELLRESLLDGARELLAERDWADVTMAQIAAAAGVSRQTVYNEFGSREEFAQALVVREAERFVAAVHEAVRANAADPVKALAAAFEVFLLAAEEDPLVRAVLTGQGSEELLALVTTQGEPVLQRATEQLQAVVLEHWDGLRPAQARLLSEAVVRLAISYATLPSGPSAMTAAQVSALLGPFVRDALGT
;
A
#
# COMPACT_ATOMS: atom_id res chain seq x y z
N VAL A 1 9.44 38.53 -5.41
CA VAL A 1 10.47 37.56 -5.06
C VAL A 1 9.78 36.31 -4.47
N THR A 2 9.15 35.42 -5.28
CA THR A 2 8.48 34.23 -4.71
C THR A 2 8.43 33.04 -5.69
N ARG A 3 9.47 32.86 -6.51
CA ARG A 3 9.51 31.77 -7.52
C ARG A 3 10.44 30.59 -7.19
N ARG A 4 11.08 30.60 -6.01
CA ARG A 4 12.01 29.51 -5.60
C ARG A 4 11.35 28.34 -4.89
N ALA A 5 10.22 28.56 -4.21
CA ALA A 5 9.56 27.52 -3.44
C ALA A 5 9.01 26.35 -4.31
N PRO A 6 8.31 26.57 -5.43
CA PRO A 6 7.80 25.46 -6.23
C PRO A 6 8.90 24.56 -6.83
N TYR A 7 10.01 25.15 -7.29
CA TYR A 7 11.12 24.37 -7.87
C TYR A 7 11.89 23.55 -6.81
N ALA A 8 12.16 24.17 -5.66
CA ALA A 8 12.85 23.47 -4.57
C ALA A 8 12.01 22.31 -4.02
N GLN A 9 10.70 22.51 -3.93
CA GLN A 9 9.77 21.46 -3.49
C GLN A 9 9.73 20.32 -4.52
N ALA A 10 9.57 20.61 -5.80
CA ALA A 10 9.57 19.60 -6.85
C ALA A 10 10.91 18.82 -6.92
N ALA A 11 12.03 19.50 -6.77
CA ALA A 11 13.35 18.86 -6.73
C ALA A 11 13.49 17.93 -5.51
N LYS A 12 12.94 18.33 -4.36
CA LYS A 12 12.92 17.51 -3.16
C LYS A 12 12.05 16.25 -3.34
N GLU A 13 10.87 16.41 -3.93
CA GLU A 13 9.97 15.28 -4.23
C GLU A 13 10.62 14.30 -5.22
N LEU A 14 11.25 14.77 -6.28
CA LEU A 14 11.99 13.94 -7.23
C LEU A 14 13.15 13.18 -6.58
N LEU A 15 13.90 13.83 -5.68
CA LEU A 15 14.96 13.18 -4.92
C LEU A 15 14.40 12.07 -4.03
N ARG A 16 13.31 12.37 -3.33
CA ARG A 16 12.63 11.42 -2.44
C ARG A 16 12.17 10.18 -3.21
N GLU A 17 11.51 10.37 -4.35
CA GLU A 17 11.08 9.29 -5.23
C GLU A 17 12.27 8.47 -5.74
N SER A 18 13.33 9.11 -6.21
CA SER A 18 14.54 8.42 -6.69
C SER A 18 15.19 7.55 -5.61
N LEU A 19 15.21 8.00 -4.35
CA LEU A 19 15.75 7.25 -3.23
C LEU A 19 14.89 6.02 -2.89
N LEU A 20 13.57 6.17 -2.93
CA LEU A 20 12.64 5.08 -2.69
C LEU A 20 12.66 4.06 -3.85
N ASP A 21 12.80 4.51 -5.10
CA ASP A 21 12.96 3.63 -6.27
C ASP A 21 14.27 2.83 -6.19
N GLY A 22 15.37 3.47 -5.85
CA GLY A 22 16.65 2.77 -5.66
C GLY A 22 16.59 1.72 -4.55
N ALA A 23 15.85 1.96 -3.48
CA ALA A 23 15.63 0.95 -2.45
C ALA A 23 14.79 -0.22 -2.96
N ARG A 24 13.73 0.04 -3.75
CA ARG A 24 12.89 -1.00 -4.36
C ARG A 24 13.69 -1.89 -5.31
N GLU A 25 14.55 -1.30 -6.14
CA GLU A 25 15.45 -2.06 -7.03
C GLU A 25 16.39 -2.99 -6.25
N LEU A 26 16.98 -2.49 -5.16
CA LEU A 26 17.83 -3.32 -4.29
C LEU A 26 17.05 -4.46 -3.64
N LEU A 27 15.79 -4.24 -3.24
CA LEU A 27 14.94 -5.24 -2.61
C LEU A 27 14.39 -6.29 -3.58
N ALA A 28 14.48 -6.08 -4.88
CA ALA A 28 14.20 -7.11 -5.87
C ALA A 28 15.27 -8.22 -5.85
N GLU A 29 16.48 -7.93 -5.37
CA GLU A 29 17.64 -8.83 -5.39
C GLU A 29 18.12 -9.31 -4.01
N ARG A 30 17.71 -8.66 -2.92
CA ARG A 30 18.21 -8.91 -1.56
C ARG A 30 17.19 -8.55 -0.49
N ASP A 31 17.36 -9.13 0.70
CA ASP A 31 16.53 -8.83 1.85
C ASP A 31 16.80 -7.43 2.43
N TRP A 32 15.81 -6.84 3.08
CA TRP A 32 15.94 -5.52 3.73
C TRP A 32 17.09 -5.46 4.75
N ALA A 33 17.35 -6.56 5.45
CA ALA A 33 18.46 -6.65 6.40
C ALA A 33 19.81 -6.36 5.75
N ASP A 34 19.98 -6.75 4.47
CA ASP A 34 21.23 -6.59 3.71
C ASP A 34 21.30 -5.27 2.94
N VAL A 35 20.21 -4.50 2.89
CA VAL A 35 20.16 -3.18 2.24
C VAL A 35 20.59 -2.10 3.22
N THR A 36 21.61 -1.33 2.86
CA THR A 36 22.13 -0.22 3.67
C THR A 36 21.76 1.14 3.09
N MET A 37 21.69 2.17 3.96
CA MET A 37 21.46 3.56 3.52
C MET A 37 22.55 4.07 2.56
N ALA A 38 23.75 3.50 2.61
CA ALA A 38 24.85 3.83 1.68
C ALA A 38 24.58 3.25 0.28
N GLN A 39 24.04 2.04 0.19
CA GLN A 39 23.66 1.43 -1.09
C GLN A 39 22.47 2.15 -1.72
N ILE A 40 21.47 2.53 -0.94
CA ILE A 40 20.34 3.35 -1.40
C ILE A 40 20.83 4.69 -1.95
N ALA A 41 21.73 5.36 -1.23
CA ALA A 41 22.35 6.61 -1.69
C ALA A 41 23.10 6.43 -3.01
N ALA A 42 23.88 5.34 -3.13
CA ALA A 42 24.63 5.03 -4.34
C ALA A 42 23.71 4.74 -5.53
N ALA A 43 22.61 4.01 -5.34
CA ALA A 43 21.62 3.73 -6.37
C ALA A 43 20.98 5.02 -6.92
N ALA A 44 20.72 6.00 -6.06
CA ALA A 44 20.17 7.29 -6.45
C ALA A 44 21.24 8.34 -6.85
N GLY A 45 22.53 7.99 -6.85
CA GLY A 45 23.62 8.89 -7.23
C GLY A 45 23.86 10.04 -6.26
N VAL A 46 23.53 9.87 -4.97
CA VAL A 46 23.69 10.91 -3.93
C VAL A 46 24.57 10.45 -2.77
N SER A 47 24.88 11.36 -1.83
CA SER A 47 25.61 11.01 -0.62
C SER A 47 24.71 10.33 0.42
N ARG A 48 25.31 9.46 1.27
CA ARG A 48 24.59 8.88 2.43
C ARG A 48 24.02 9.99 3.34
N GLN A 49 24.72 11.10 3.50
CA GLN A 49 24.24 12.23 4.29
C GLN A 49 22.97 12.84 3.72
N THR A 50 22.82 12.86 2.38
CA THR A 50 21.62 13.34 1.70
C THR A 50 20.41 12.48 2.07
N VAL A 51 20.57 11.16 2.13
CA VAL A 51 19.48 10.24 2.53
C VAL A 51 19.02 10.52 3.97
N TYR A 52 19.97 10.67 4.90
CA TYR A 52 19.64 11.00 6.29
C TYR A 52 19.05 12.40 6.46
N ASN A 53 19.47 13.36 5.66
CA ASN A 53 18.86 14.70 5.69
C ASN A 53 17.42 14.70 5.19
N GLU A 54 17.07 13.79 4.27
CA GLU A 54 15.72 13.70 3.70
C GLU A 54 14.78 12.87 4.56
N PHE A 55 15.24 11.78 5.14
CA PHE A 55 14.39 10.81 5.85
C PHE A 55 14.64 10.75 7.35
N GLY A 56 15.73 11.29 7.87
CA GLY A 56 16.07 11.25 9.28
C GLY A 56 16.75 9.95 9.69
N SER A 57 16.05 8.83 9.69
CA SER A 57 16.54 7.52 10.13
C SER A 57 16.28 6.43 9.09
N ARG A 58 16.86 5.24 9.31
CA ARG A 58 16.55 4.04 8.53
C ARG A 58 15.10 3.61 8.72
N GLU A 59 14.59 3.72 9.94
CA GLU A 59 13.21 3.36 10.29
C GLU A 59 12.21 4.30 9.59
N GLU A 60 12.46 5.61 9.61
CA GLU A 60 11.63 6.60 8.89
C GLU A 60 11.71 6.41 7.37
N PHE A 61 12.86 5.99 6.83
CA PHE A 61 12.99 5.59 5.44
C PHE A 61 12.15 4.36 5.13
N ALA A 62 12.24 3.30 5.94
CA ALA A 62 11.46 2.08 5.77
C ALA A 62 9.95 2.37 5.82
N GLN A 63 9.52 3.20 6.77
CA GLN A 63 8.13 3.63 6.85
C GLN A 63 7.68 4.39 5.59
N ALA A 64 8.49 5.31 5.09
CA ALA A 64 8.19 6.04 3.85
C ALA A 64 8.11 5.10 2.64
N LEU A 65 8.98 4.09 2.57
CA LEU A 65 8.96 3.08 1.51
C LEU A 65 7.66 2.26 1.55
N VAL A 66 7.27 1.76 2.72
CA VAL A 66 6.03 0.98 2.89
C VAL A 66 4.79 1.83 2.57
N VAL A 67 4.75 3.08 3.02
CA VAL A 67 3.64 4.00 2.70
C VAL A 67 3.52 4.21 1.19
N ARG A 68 4.64 4.45 0.50
CA ARG A 68 4.63 4.62 -0.96
C ARG A 68 4.17 3.37 -1.70
N GLU A 69 4.60 2.19 -1.28
CA GLU A 69 4.13 0.95 -1.88
C GLU A 69 2.63 0.74 -1.65
N ALA A 70 2.12 1.10 -0.47
CA ALA A 70 0.69 1.10 -0.22
C ALA A 70 -0.07 2.06 -1.17
N GLU A 71 0.49 3.22 -1.48
CA GLU A 71 -0.10 4.19 -2.44
C GLU A 71 -0.13 3.65 -3.88
N ARG A 72 0.97 3.06 -4.36
CA ARG A 72 1.01 2.38 -5.67
C ARG A 72 -0.03 1.27 -5.76
N PHE A 73 -0.18 0.58 -4.68
CA PHE A 73 -1.11 -0.51 -4.51
C PHE A 73 -2.57 -0.04 -4.64
N VAL A 74 -2.91 1.06 -3.96
CA VAL A 74 -4.25 1.66 -4.05
C VAL A 74 -4.57 2.10 -5.48
N ALA A 75 -3.59 2.55 -6.26
CA ALA A 75 -3.80 2.86 -7.66
C ALA A 75 -4.23 1.63 -8.49
N ALA A 76 -3.63 0.47 -8.24
CA ALA A 76 -4.04 -0.79 -8.89
C ALA A 76 -5.44 -1.24 -8.43
N VAL A 77 -5.75 -1.08 -7.16
CA VAL A 77 -7.09 -1.33 -6.59
C VAL A 77 -8.12 -0.39 -7.21
N HIS A 78 -7.80 0.90 -7.37
CA HIS A 78 -8.67 1.87 -8.02
C HIS A 78 -9.06 1.43 -9.43
N GLU A 79 -8.10 0.97 -10.23
CA GLU A 79 -8.37 0.46 -11.57
C GLU A 79 -9.26 -0.79 -11.56
N ALA A 80 -9.04 -1.71 -10.61
CA ALA A 80 -9.88 -2.91 -10.45
C ALA A 80 -11.33 -2.57 -10.07
N VAL A 81 -11.52 -1.62 -9.15
CA VAL A 81 -12.84 -1.10 -8.78
C VAL A 81 -13.51 -0.41 -9.96
N ARG A 82 -12.81 0.47 -10.65
CA ARG A 82 -13.31 1.20 -11.82
C ARG A 82 -13.78 0.26 -12.93
N ALA A 83 -12.98 -0.78 -13.22
CA ALA A 83 -13.32 -1.77 -14.27
C ALA A 83 -14.57 -2.59 -13.93
N ASN A 84 -14.95 -2.68 -12.66
CA ASN A 84 -16.09 -3.45 -12.17
C ASN A 84 -17.16 -2.59 -11.46
N ALA A 85 -17.14 -1.27 -11.65
CA ALA A 85 -17.98 -0.33 -10.88
C ALA A 85 -19.50 -0.61 -10.95
N ALA A 86 -19.97 -1.24 -12.03
CA ALA A 86 -21.38 -1.62 -12.22
C ALA A 86 -21.82 -2.77 -11.27
N ASP A 87 -20.90 -3.55 -10.72
CA ASP A 87 -21.17 -4.64 -9.76
C ASP A 87 -20.25 -4.48 -8.55
N PRO A 88 -20.72 -3.84 -7.47
CA PRO A 88 -19.89 -3.55 -6.29
C PRO A 88 -19.29 -4.79 -5.62
N VAL A 89 -19.98 -5.94 -5.69
CA VAL A 89 -19.46 -7.20 -5.11
C VAL A 89 -18.32 -7.76 -5.96
N LYS A 90 -18.43 -7.67 -7.28
CA LYS A 90 -17.32 -8.03 -8.19
C LYS A 90 -16.15 -7.06 -8.07
N ALA A 91 -16.43 -5.76 -7.94
CA ALA A 91 -15.40 -4.76 -7.73
C ALA A 91 -14.61 -5.04 -6.43
N LEU A 92 -15.31 -5.41 -5.34
CA LEU A 92 -14.69 -5.81 -4.09
C LEU A 92 -13.79 -7.05 -4.27
N ALA A 93 -14.28 -8.08 -4.97
CA ALA A 93 -13.50 -9.29 -5.24
C ALA A 93 -12.24 -8.97 -6.06
N ALA A 94 -12.37 -8.19 -7.14
CA ALA A 94 -11.26 -7.81 -8.00
C ALA A 94 -10.21 -6.96 -7.24
N ALA A 95 -10.66 -6.01 -6.43
CA ALA A 95 -9.78 -5.21 -5.58
C ALA A 95 -8.99 -6.07 -4.58
N PHE A 96 -9.65 -7.04 -3.96
CA PHE A 96 -9.02 -7.94 -3.00
C PHE A 96 -8.03 -8.90 -3.68
N GLU A 97 -8.38 -9.43 -4.86
CA GLU A 97 -7.50 -10.31 -5.66
C GLU A 97 -6.23 -9.59 -6.09
N VAL A 98 -6.33 -8.34 -6.56
CA VAL A 98 -5.17 -7.50 -6.90
C VAL A 98 -4.21 -7.41 -5.71
N PHE A 99 -4.73 -7.26 -4.50
CA PHE A 99 -3.88 -7.23 -3.30
C PHE A 99 -3.20 -8.56 -3.02
N LEU A 100 -3.90 -9.63 -3.03
CA LEU A 100 -3.33 -10.93 -2.73
C LEU A 100 -2.28 -11.35 -3.76
N LEU A 101 -2.53 -11.07 -5.05
CA LEU A 101 -1.57 -11.34 -6.12
C LEU A 101 -0.27 -10.53 -5.93
N ALA A 102 -0.37 -9.24 -5.59
CA ALA A 102 0.83 -8.46 -5.32
C ALA A 102 1.59 -8.96 -4.07
N ALA A 103 0.88 -9.44 -3.04
CA ALA A 103 1.51 -10.06 -1.88
C ALA A 103 2.26 -11.36 -2.23
N GLU A 104 1.79 -12.09 -3.25
CA GLU A 104 2.44 -13.31 -3.74
C GLU A 104 3.61 -13.02 -4.69
N GLU A 105 3.49 -12.03 -5.57
CA GLU A 105 4.40 -11.80 -6.69
C GLU A 105 5.47 -10.74 -6.40
N ASP A 106 5.15 -9.70 -5.60
CA ASP A 106 6.09 -8.61 -5.33
C ASP A 106 6.99 -8.92 -4.12
N PRO A 107 8.33 -8.99 -4.31
CA PRO A 107 9.25 -9.33 -3.23
C PRO A 107 9.20 -8.34 -2.05
N LEU A 108 9.02 -7.04 -2.32
CA LEU A 108 8.93 -6.03 -1.27
C LEU A 108 7.63 -6.16 -0.48
N VAL A 109 6.49 -6.30 -1.17
CA VAL A 109 5.18 -6.49 -0.51
C VAL A 109 5.23 -7.75 0.36
N ARG A 110 5.79 -8.84 -0.15
CA ARG A 110 5.98 -10.08 0.60
C ARG A 110 6.88 -9.88 1.82
N ALA A 111 8.04 -9.23 1.68
CA ALA A 111 8.95 -8.95 2.78
C ALA A 111 8.27 -8.14 3.90
N VAL A 112 7.50 -7.12 3.53
CA VAL A 112 6.71 -6.29 4.46
C VAL A 112 5.66 -7.12 5.21
N LEU A 113 4.92 -7.95 4.48
CA LEU A 113 3.79 -8.69 5.06
C LEU A 113 4.20 -9.93 5.86
N THR A 114 5.28 -10.60 5.47
CA THR A 114 5.73 -11.85 6.12
C THR A 114 6.88 -11.65 7.10
N GLY A 115 7.53 -10.49 7.08
CA GLY A 115 8.76 -10.24 7.83
C GLY A 115 9.97 -11.00 7.29
N GLN A 116 9.87 -11.59 6.10
CA GLN A 116 10.98 -12.31 5.48
C GLN A 116 12.15 -11.34 5.26
N GLY A 117 13.26 -11.60 5.93
CA GLY A 117 14.46 -10.75 5.90
C GLY A 117 14.39 -9.49 6.78
N SER A 118 13.26 -9.18 7.48
CA SER A 118 13.23 -8.05 8.41
C SER A 118 12.00 -8.00 9.31
N GLU A 119 12.19 -8.19 10.61
CA GLU A 119 11.17 -7.92 11.63
C GLU A 119 10.76 -6.43 11.65
N GLU A 120 11.68 -5.53 11.29
CA GLU A 120 11.44 -4.08 11.19
C GLU A 120 10.31 -3.77 10.18
N LEU A 121 10.35 -4.38 8.98
CA LEU A 121 9.32 -4.20 7.97
C LEU A 121 7.97 -4.78 8.40
N LEU A 122 7.97 -5.97 9.02
CA LEU A 122 6.74 -6.59 9.53
C LEU A 122 6.08 -5.72 10.62
N ALA A 123 6.88 -5.11 11.50
CA ALA A 123 6.36 -4.23 12.54
C ALA A 123 5.57 -3.05 11.96
N LEU A 124 5.97 -2.53 10.78
CA LEU A 124 5.29 -1.41 10.11
C LEU A 124 3.87 -1.73 9.59
N VAL A 125 3.50 -3.00 9.49
CA VAL A 125 2.14 -3.43 9.09
C VAL A 125 1.40 -4.19 10.21
N THR A 126 2.06 -4.41 11.35
CA THR A 126 1.50 -5.07 12.52
C THR A 126 1.48 -4.15 13.74
N THR A 127 2.50 -4.20 14.57
CA THR A 127 2.55 -3.47 15.85
C THR A 127 2.72 -1.95 15.70
N GLN A 128 3.30 -1.48 14.61
CA GLN A 128 3.47 -0.07 14.24
C GLN A 128 2.64 0.30 13.00
N GLY A 129 1.66 -0.52 12.65
CA GLY A 129 0.91 -0.46 11.39
C GLY A 129 -0.14 0.64 11.30
N GLU A 130 -0.38 1.40 12.37
CA GLU A 130 -1.44 2.41 12.39
C GLU A 130 -1.33 3.45 11.25
N PRO A 131 -0.15 4.04 10.93
CA PRO A 131 -0.03 4.99 9.83
C PRO A 131 -0.32 4.37 8.45
N VAL A 132 0.14 3.14 8.21
CA VAL A 132 -0.10 2.42 6.96
C VAL A 132 -1.57 2.05 6.81
N LEU A 133 -2.18 1.50 7.88
CA LEU A 133 -3.59 1.14 7.93
C LEU A 133 -4.48 2.37 7.70
N GLN A 134 -4.20 3.47 8.39
CA GLN A 134 -4.97 4.70 8.26
C GLN A 134 -4.90 5.24 6.83
N ARG A 135 -3.70 5.34 6.26
CA ARG A 135 -3.49 5.86 4.92
C ARG A 135 -4.17 4.99 3.86
N ALA A 136 -3.99 3.67 3.92
CA ALA A 136 -4.65 2.73 3.01
C ALA A 136 -6.19 2.78 3.13
N THR A 137 -6.72 2.89 4.35
CA THR A 137 -8.16 3.04 4.60
C THR A 137 -8.71 4.33 3.99
N GLU A 138 -8.05 5.47 4.19
CA GLU A 138 -8.46 6.76 3.63
C GLU A 138 -8.47 6.75 2.10
N GLN A 139 -7.45 6.17 1.49
CA GLN A 139 -7.35 6.07 0.04
C GLN A 139 -8.41 5.14 -0.54
N LEU A 140 -8.62 3.95 0.03
CA LEU A 140 -9.66 3.04 -0.41
C LEU A 140 -11.06 3.64 -0.20
N GLN A 141 -11.28 4.36 0.91
CA GLN A 141 -12.52 5.09 1.16
C GLN A 141 -12.80 6.12 0.05
N ALA A 142 -11.79 6.86 -0.38
CA ALA A 142 -11.93 7.81 -1.49
C ALA A 142 -12.34 7.10 -2.78
N VAL A 143 -11.70 5.98 -3.10
CA VAL A 143 -12.02 5.17 -4.29
C VAL A 143 -13.48 4.68 -4.27
N VAL A 144 -13.95 4.10 -3.16
CA VAL A 144 -15.31 3.58 -3.10
C VAL A 144 -16.37 4.69 -3.13
N LEU A 145 -16.09 5.84 -2.53
CA LEU A 145 -16.99 7.00 -2.58
C LEU A 145 -17.05 7.64 -3.96
N GLU A 146 -15.97 7.58 -4.75
CA GLU A 146 -15.95 8.06 -6.14
C GLU A 146 -16.84 7.23 -7.06
N HIS A 147 -16.95 5.92 -6.80
CA HIS A 147 -17.63 5.00 -7.72
C HIS A 147 -19.03 4.58 -7.26
N TRP A 148 -19.38 4.79 -5.98
CA TRP A 148 -20.66 4.34 -5.41
C TRP A 148 -21.38 5.45 -4.67
N ASP A 149 -22.14 6.24 -5.42
CA ASP A 149 -22.88 7.43 -4.94
C ASP A 149 -23.85 7.17 -3.77
N GLY A 150 -24.34 5.94 -3.63
CA GLY A 150 -25.25 5.55 -2.54
C GLY A 150 -24.57 5.30 -1.20
N LEU A 151 -23.25 5.19 -1.15
CA LEU A 151 -22.52 4.82 0.04
C LEU A 151 -22.26 6.02 0.95
N ARG A 152 -22.72 5.95 2.21
CA ARG A 152 -22.44 7.00 3.19
C ARG A 152 -20.98 6.98 3.64
N PRO A 153 -20.35 8.14 3.92
CA PRO A 153 -18.93 8.21 4.31
C PRO A 153 -18.56 7.28 5.48
N ALA A 154 -19.44 7.12 6.47
CA ALA A 154 -19.20 6.22 7.59
C ALA A 154 -19.21 4.73 7.19
N GLN A 155 -20.06 4.35 6.25
CA GLN A 155 -20.13 2.99 5.70
C GLN A 155 -18.91 2.70 4.81
N ALA A 156 -18.52 3.68 3.97
CA ALA A 156 -17.32 3.60 3.14
C ALA A 156 -16.07 3.40 4.01
N ARG A 157 -15.92 4.17 5.09
CA ARG A 157 -14.80 4.02 6.03
C ARG A 157 -14.79 2.65 6.69
N LEU A 158 -15.93 2.18 7.19
CA LEU A 158 -16.05 0.87 7.82
C LEU A 158 -15.68 -0.26 6.85
N LEU A 159 -16.21 -0.22 5.62
CA LEU A 159 -15.90 -1.18 4.58
C LEU A 159 -14.40 -1.16 4.25
N SER A 160 -13.84 0.03 4.00
CA SER A 160 -12.43 0.18 3.63
C SER A 160 -11.49 -0.32 4.72
N GLU A 161 -11.76 0.02 5.99
CA GLU A 161 -10.96 -0.49 7.11
C GLU A 161 -11.05 -2.01 7.22
N ALA A 162 -12.24 -2.59 7.11
CA ALA A 162 -12.43 -4.04 7.14
C ALA A 162 -11.67 -4.73 5.99
N VAL A 163 -11.76 -4.20 4.77
CA VAL A 163 -11.07 -4.74 3.58
C VAL A 163 -9.55 -4.68 3.78
N VAL A 164 -9.00 -3.55 4.21
CA VAL A 164 -7.54 -3.40 4.42
C VAL A 164 -7.05 -4.36 5.50
N ARG A 165 -7.75 -4.48 6.63
CA ARG A 165 -7.39 -5.42 7.70
C ARG A 165 -7.44 -6.87 7.25
N LEU A 166 -8.49 -7.28 6.55
CA LEU A 166 -8.62 -8.63 5.99
C LEU A 166 -7.53 -8.90 4.95
N ALA A 167 -7.24 -7.94 4.08
CA ALA A 167 -6.20 -8.04 3.08
C ALA A 167 -4.83 -8.31 3.73
N ILE A 168 -4.43 -7.51 4.71
CA ILE A 168 -3.18 -7.73 5.48
C ILE A 168 -3.20 -9.11 6.15
N SER A 169 -4.29 -9.48 6.80
CA SER A 169 -4.41 -10.77 7.49
C SER A 169 -4.25 -11.97 6.56
N TYR A 170 -4.93 -11.97 5.41
CA TYR A 170 -4.83 -13.07 4.44
C TYR A 170 -3.51 -13.09 3.69
N ALA A 171 -2.86 -11.95 3.50
CA ALA A 171 -1.56 -11.88 2.86
C ALA A 171 -0.43 -12.35 3.80
N THR A 172 -0.53 -12.04 5.11
CA THR A 172 0.43 -12.53 6.12
C THR A 172 0.26 -14.01 6.43
N LEU A 173 -0.98 -14.52 6.39
CA LEU A 173 -1.29 -15.93 6.65
C LEU A 173 -2.27 -16.45 5.60
N PRO A 174 -1.79 -16.85 4.40
CA PRO A 174 -2.64 -17.34 3.33
C PRO A 174 -3.40 -18.61 3.71
N SER A 175 -4.69 -18.66 3.41
CA SER A 175 -5.54 -19.83 3.67
C SER A 175 -5.89 -20.64 2.40
N GLY A 176 -5.44 -20.18 1.22
CA GLY A 176 -5.70 -20.81 -0.07
C GLY A 176 -5.30 -19.92 -1.24
N PRO A 177 -5.63 -20.30 -2.47
CA PRO A 177 -5.38 -19.50 -3.67
C PRO A 177 -6.05 -18.12 -3.61
N SER A 178 -5.37 -17.08 -4.11
CA SER A 178 -5.79 -15.67 -4.04
C SER A 178 -7.21 -15.44 -4.59
N ALA A 179 -7.53 -16.02 -5.75
CA ALA A 179 -8.86 -15.91 -6.35
C ALA A 179 -9.98 -16.51 -5.47
N MET A 180 -9.72 -17.65 -4.82
CA MET A 180 -10.68 -18.27 -3.90
C MET A 180 -10.87 -17.41 -2.64
N THR A 181 -9.79 -16.90 -2.08
CA THR A 181 -9.83 -16.02 -0.90
C THR A 181 -10.57 -14.73 -1.20
N ALA A 182 -10.32 -14.09 -2.36
CA ALA A 182 -11.04 -12.91 -2.82
C ALA A 182 -12.55 -13.17 -2.98
N ALA A 183 -12.94 -14.31 -3.55
CA ALA A 183 -14.34 -14.71 -3.68
C ALA A 183 -15.01 -14.91 -2.30
N GLN A 184 -14.33 -15.53 -1.35
CA GLN A 184 -14.85 -15.75 0.01
C GLN A 184 -15.04 -14.42 0.75
N VAL A 185 -14.07 -13.52 0.70
CA VAL A 185 -14.16 -12.19 1.32
C VAL A 185 -15.29 -11.36 0.70
N SER A 186 -15.42 -11.39 -0.63
CA SER A 186 -16.50 -10.68 -1.31
C SER A 186 -17.87 -11.27 -1.00
N ALA A 187 -17.98 -12.58 -0.83
CA ALA A 187 -19.23 -13.23 -0.38
C ALA A 187 -19.58 -12.82 1.06
N LEU A 188 -18.59 -12.71 1.95
CA LEU A 188 -18.78 -12.28 3.33
C LEU A 188 -19.22 -10.81 3.43
N LEU A 189 -18.55 -9.91 2.71
CA LEU A 189 -18.81 -8.46 2.77
C LEU A 189 -19.92 -8.00 1.81
N GLY A 190 -20.26 -8.81 0.81
CA GLY A 190 -21.25 -8.50 -0.21
C GLY A 190 -22.63 -8.12 0.32
N PRO A 191 -23.20 -8.80 1.33
CA PRO A 191 -24.46 -8.40 1.97
C PRO A 191 -24.42 -6.98 2.52
N PHE A 192 -23.33 -6.61 3.20
CA PHE A 192 -23.15 -5.24 3.72
C PHE A 192 -23.09 -4.22 2.57
N VAL A 193 -22.37 -4.53 1.49
CA VAL A 193 -22.25 -3.63 0.34
C VAL A 193 -23.59 -3.43 -0.33
N ARG A 194 -24.36 -4.50 -0.57
CA ARG A 194 -25.69 -4.41 -1.14
C ARG A 194 -26.66 -3.62 -0.27
N ASP A 195 -26.71 -3.92 1.02
CA ASP A 195 -27.57 -3.19 1.98
C ASP A 195 -27.22 -1.70 2.03
N ALA A 196 -25.92 -1.38 2.06
CA ALA A 196 -25.44 -0.01 2.10
C ALA A 196 -25.76 0.79 0.82
N LEU A 197 -25.85 0.12 -0.33
CA LEU A 197 -26.16 0.72 -1.65
C LEU A 197 -27.67 0.60 -2.01
N GLY A 198 -28.46 -0.13 -1.22
CA GLY A 198 -29.88 -0.34 -1.46
C GLY A 198 -30.18 -1.27 -2.67
N THR A 199 -29.29 -2.23 -2.94
CA THR A 199 -29.38 -3.17 -4.09
C THR A 199 -29.50 -4.62 -3.67
#